data_d8cdfde6b33ba46d752b2baa5b4132d8
#
_entry.id   d8cdfde6b33ba46d752b2baa5b4132d8
#
_cell.length_a   1.000
_cell.length_b   1.000
_cell.length_c   1.000
_cell.angle_alpha   90.00
_cell.angle_beta   90.00
_cell.angle_gamma   90.00
#
_symmetry.space_group_name_H-M   'P 1'
#
loop_
_entity.id
_entity.type
_entity.pdbx_description
1 polymer ?
#
loop_
_entity_poly.entity_id
_entity_poly.type
_entity_poly.pdbx_seq_one_letter_code
_entity_poly.pdbx_strand_id
1 'polypeptide(L)'
;MNRRRFITTSAGSAAILAGADGCRIEKIQKGSNSPADGTRLAGLTLEELREQYRYDLFDDFLPFMEKYVIDHELGGFMCNTDRDGTNVSTNKGAWYEGRGIWVYSFLYNKVKNDPKYFDVARKSTDFILRTKPSGDAFWVRSHTKEGTPQGSEGDIYGNLFIANGLSEFSKAPGNEQYWDTAKDLLMGCMKRYDSPDYRYEVYYGPAVKHAQPPRVLGHWMVILRLATQMLEFRSDPDVEAVASRSVDAILNHHLNPAYGLMNEVINHDMSRTDDVFNQFSYTGHAIETLWMLQYEGIRRRDRALFDKSSEHFLRHLEVAWDDVYGGAFRCLVHVDNNEWRVDKVLWLQEEVLIGTLAAIEHTGAQWAKDWFGRMYTYVQDKYPLRQYGFPLWILGADRKVTFVRNYSRVGNFHHPRHLMLNLLALDRMIERENTVSDTFA
;
A
#
# COMPACT_ATOMS: atom_id res chain seq x y z
N MET A 1 -3.31 22.27 28.55
CA MET A 1 -4.71 22.76 28.64
C MET A 1 -5.64 21.74 28.03
N ASN A 2 -6.43 21.09 28.85
CA ASN A 2 -7.26 19.93 28.50
C ASN A 2 -8.53 20.39 27.75
N ARG A 3 -8.66 20.10 26.45
CA ARG A 3 -9.84 20.46 25.60
C ARG A 3 -11.11 19.63 25.85
N ARG A 4 -11.18 18.87 26.96
CA ARG A 4 -12.36 18.04 27.31
C ARG A 4 -13.33 18.66 28.32
N ARG A 5 -13.32 19.99 28.53
CA ARG A 5 -14.27 20.64 29.43
C ARG A 5 -14.87 21.90 28.82
N PHE A 6 -15.74 21.72 27.82
CA PHE A 6 -16.70 22.75 27.42
C PHE A 6 -17.86 22.09 26.68
N ILE A 7 -18.75 21.44 27.38
CA ILE A 7 -20.18 21.26 27.06
C ILE A 7 -20.79 20.58 28.30
N THR A 8 -21.16 21.37 29.28
CA THR A 8 -22.26 21.11 30.20
C THR A 8 -22.62 22.44 30.84
N THR A 9 -23.74 22.98 30.43
CA THR A 9 -24.73 23.69 31.23
C THR A 9 -25.60 24.58 30.34
N SER A 10 -26.76 24.11 30.01
CA SER A 10 -27.99 24.94 30.06
C SER A 10 -29.19 24.00 30.18
N ALA A 11 -29.63 23.85 31.41
CA ALA A 11 -30.92 23.32 31.70
C ALA A 11 -31.99 24.40 31.43
N GLY A 12 -32.99 24.05 30.68
CA GLY A 12 -34.20 24.85 30.48
C GLY A 12 -35.41 23.92 30.55
N SER A 13 -36.12 24.04 31.64
CA SER A 13 -37.35 23.33 31.96
C SER A 13 -38.51 23.74 31.05
N ALA A 14 -39.33 22.81 30.60
CA ALA A 14 -40.76 23.04 30.35
C ALA A 14 -41.54 21.73 30.44
N ALA A 15 -42.70 21.85 31.05
CA ALA A 15 -43.48 20.81 31.65
C ALA A 15 -44.45 20.07 30.70
N ILE A 16 -44.70 18.81 31.07
CA ILE A 16 -45.97 18.05 31.21
C ILE A 16 -47.09 18.33 30.19
N LEU A 17 -47.51 17.28 29.49
CA LEU A 17 -48.93 16.87 29.40
C LEU A 17 -49.00 15.35 29.11
N ALA A 18 -49.80 14.69 29.98
CA ALA A 18 -50.09 13.27 29.92
C ALA A 18 -51.15 12.97 28.86
N GLY A 19 -51.00 11.87 28.17
CA GLY A 19 -52.03 11.25 27.35
C GLY A 19 -51.75 9.75 27.28
N ALA A 20 -52.51 8.98 28.07
CA ALA A 20 -52.53 7.54 28.02
C ALA A 20 -53.36 7.10 26.81
N ASP A 21 -52.78 6.26 25.96
CA ASP A 21 -53.55 5.26 25.22
C ASP A 21 -52.71 4.05 24.89
N GLY A 22 -53.29 2.89 25.18
CA GLY A 22 -52.63 1.59 25.11
C GLY A 22 -52.30 1.18 23.68
N CYS A 23 -51.11 0.68 23.50
CA CYS A 23 -50.74 -0.05 22.29
C CYS A 23 -50.46 -1.51 22.62
N ARG A 24 -51.30 -2.37 22.07
CA ARG A 24 -51.24 -3.83 22.07
C ARG A 24 -49.86 -4.32 21.62
N ILE A 25 -49.30 -5.19 22.40
CA ILE A 25 -48.18 -6.03 21.99
C ILE A 25 -48.74 -7.11 21.04
N GLU A 26 -48.62 -6.90 19.74
CA GLU A 26 -48.82 -7.97 18.77
C GLU A 26 -47.58 -8.87 18.78
N LYS A 27 -47.81 -10.15 19.01
CA LYS A 27 -46.85 -11.22 18.87
C LYS A 27 -46.40 -11.27 17.41
N ILE A 28 -45.15 -10.86 17.14
CA ILE A 28 -44.54 -11.09 15.87
C ILE A 28 -44.26 -12.61 15.73
N GLN A 29 -44.95 -13.20 14.79
CA GLN A 29 -44.81 -14.58 14.36
C GLN A 29 -43.36 -14.85 13.95
N LYS A 30 -42.85 -16.01 14.38
CA LYS A 30 -41.66 -16.64 13.81
C LYS A 30 -41.94 -16.86 12.31
N GLY A 31 -41.33 -16.01 11.45
CA GLY A 31 -41.32 -16.16 10.01
C GLY A 31 -39.96 -16.57 9.53
N SER A 32 -39.92 -17.71 8.87
CA SER A 32 -39.03 -18.21 7.82
C SER A 32 -37.51 -17.96 7.98
N ASN A 33 -36.79 -19.04 8.06
CA ASN A 33 -35.35 -19.15 7.78
C ASN A 33 -35.05 -18.51 6.40
N SER A 34 -34.62 -17.24 6.38
CA SER A 34 -33.84 -16.71 5.28
C SER A 34 -32.45 -17.34 5.34
N PRO A 35 -31.79 -17.63 4.20
CA PRO A 35 -30.45 -18.12 4.19
C PRO A 35 -29.55 -17.17 4.99
N ALA A 36 -28.61 -17.71 5.76
CA ALA A 36 -27.67 -16.99 6.60
C ALA A 36 -27.15 -15.75 5.86
N ASP A 37 -27.37 -14.57 6.48
CA ASP A 37 -26.93 -13.29 5.91
C ASP A 37 -25.41 -13.37 5.72
N GLY A 38 -24.96 -13.52 4.48
CA GLY A 38 -23.54 -13.69 4.13
C GLY A 38 -22.71 -12.50 4.67
N THR A 39 -21.44 -12.72 4.94
CA THR A 39 -20.52 -11.68 5.40
C THR A 39 -20.62 -10.44 4.51
N ARG A 40 -20.96 -9.29 5.10
CA ARG A 40 -21.00 -8.00 4.40
C ARG A 40 -19.82 -7.13 4.82
N LEU A 41 -19.17 -6.50 3.84
CA LEU A 41 -18.13 -5.50 4.05
C LEU A 41 -18.56 -4.19 3.38
N ALA A 42 -18.48 -3.08 4.09
CA ALA A 42 -18.98 -1.78 3.62
C ALA A 42 -20.45 -1.80 3.13
N GLY A 43 -21.29 -2.69 3.69
CA GLY A 43 -22.67 -2.88 3.26
C GLY A 43 -22.88 -3.76 2.03
N LEU A 44 -21.81 -4.19 1.36
CA LEU A 44 -21.82 -5.05 0.17
C LEU A 44 -21.61 -6.51 0.55
N THR A 45 -22.16 -7.46 -0.21
CA THR A 45 -21.74 -8.86 -0.15
C THR A 45 -20.32 -9.00 -0.70
N LEU A 46 -19.65 -10.12 -0.44
CA LEU A 46 -18.31 -10.33 -0.98
C LEU A 46 -18.32 -10.39 -2.52
N GLU A 47 -19.38 -10.94 -3.11
CA GLU A 47 -19.55 -11.00 -4.56
C GLU A 47 -19.75 -9.61 -5.17
N GLU A 48 -20.61 -8.76 -4.56
CA GLU A 48 -20.81 -7.37 -4.99
C GLU A 48 -19.51 -6.58 -4.90
N LEU A 49 -18.77 -6.76 -3.80
CA LEU A 49 -17.48 -6.10 -3.57
C LEU A 49 -16.43 -6.57 -4.59
N ARG A 50 -16.36 -7.89 -4.87
CA ARG A 50 -15.48 -8.47 -5.89
C ARG A 50 -15.76 -7.88 -7.28
N GLU A 51 -17.04 -7.76 -7.67
CA GLU A 51 -17.40 -7.17 -8.97
C GLU A 51 -17.03 -5.69 -9.05
N GLN A 52 -17.11 -4.94 -7.95
CA GLN A 52 -16.64 -3.56 -7.93
C GLN A 52 -15.11 -3.48 -8.10
N TYR A 53 -14.33 -4.30 -7.41
CA TYR A 53 -12.88 -4.38 -7.59
C TYR A 53 -12.48 -4.80 -9.01
N ARG A 54 -13.26 -5.72 -9.59
CA ARG A 54 -13.08 -6.17 -10.97
C ARG A 54 -13.31 -5.02 -11.95
N TYR A 55 -14.40 -4.27 -11.78
CA TYR A 55 -14.70 -3.09 -12.59
C TYR A 55 -13.60 -2.02 -12.45
N ASP A 56 -13.21 -1.68 -11.24
CA ASP A 56 -12.19 -0.65 -11.00
C ASP A 56 -10.84 -1.02 -11.65
N LEU A 57 -10.50 -2.32 -11.68
CA LEU A 57 -9.28 -2.80 -12.32
C LEU A 57 -9.39 -2.84 -13.85
N PHE A 58 -10.39 -3.56 -14.38
CA PHE A 58 -10.46 -3.91 -15.81
C PHE A 58 -11.17 -2.89 -16.68
N ASP A 59 -12.14 -2.17 -16.14
CA ASP A 59 -12.98 -1.25 -16.89
C ASP A 59 -12.63 0.22 -16.66
N ASP A 60 -11.89 0.54 -15.55
CA ASP A 60 -11.41 1.89 -15.24
C ASP A 60 -9.89 2.01 -15.38
N PHE A 61 -9.12 1.34 -14.51
CA PHE A 61 -7.68 1.57 -14.41
C PHE A 61 -6.89 1.09 -15.64
N LEU A 62 -7.05 -0.17 -16.05
CA LEU A 62 -6.26 -0.74 -17.14
C LEU A 62 -6.49 -0.04 -18.48
N PRO A 63 -7.73 0.34 -18.89
CA PRO A 63 -7.94 1.10 -20.11
C PRO A 63 -7.24 2.45 -20.14
N PHE A 64 -7.13 3.12 -18.98
CA PHE A 64 -6.37 4.36 -18.89
C PHE A 64 -4.87 4.12 -19.06
N MET A 65 -4.31 3.10 -18.41
CA MET A 65 -2.91 2.74 -18.54
C MET A 65 -2.56 2.38 -19.99
N GLU A 66 -3.41 1.60 -20.62
CA GLU A 66 -3.28 1.18 -22.02
C GLU A 66 -3.21 2.37 -22.97
N LYS A 67 -4.08 3.35 -22.75
CA LYS A 67 -4.21 4.51 -23.65
C LYS A 67 -3.16 5.58 -23.46
N TYR A 68 -2.71 5.83 -22.21
CA TYR A 68 -1.98 7.04 -21.89
C TYR A 68 -0.60 6.81 -21.26
N VAL A 69 -0.35 5.65 -20.68
CA VAL A 69 0.84 5.42 -19.84
C VAL A 69 1.80 4.41 -20.45
N ILE A 70 1.28 3.31 -21.01
CA ILE A 70 2.13 2.27 -21.59
C ILE A 70 2.75 2.76 -22.91
N ASP A 71 4.06 2.60 -23.02
CA ASP A 71 4.75 2.78 -24.30
C ASP A 71 4.78 1.45 -25.05
N HIS A 72 3.84 1.26 -25.96
CA HIS A 72 3.71 0.03 -26.75
C HIS A 72 4.83 -0.15 -27.78
N GLU A 73 5.50 0.94 -28.16
CA GLU A 73 6.57 0.93 -29.16
C GLU A 73 7.92 0.50 -28.54
N LEU A 74 8.34 1.21 -27.49
CA LEU A 74 9.67 1.04 -26.91
C LEU A 74 9.66 0.25 -25.60
N GLY A 75 8.48 -0.03 -25.04
CA GLY A 75 8.29 -0.61 -23.73
C GLY A 75 8.43 0.42 -22.59
N GLY A 76 7.90 0.09 -21.42
CA GLY A 76 7.96 0.95 -20.24
C GLY A 76 6.75 1.84 -20.04
N PHE A 77 6.83 2.76 -19.06
CA PHE A 77 5.68 3.49 -18.52
C PHE A 77 5.94 4.99 -18.42
N MET A 78 5.15 5.77 -19.15
CA MET A 78 5.16 7.24 -19.12
C MET A 78 4.19 7.76 -18.05
N CYS A 79 4.52 7.57 -16.78
CA CYS A 79 3.61 7.81 -15.65
C CYS A 79 3.34 9.28 -15.34
N ASN A 80 4.01 10.21 -15.98
CA ASN A 80 3.83 11.64 -15.72
C ASN A 80 2.69 12.23 -16.57
N THR A 81 1.45 11.97 -16.15
CA THR A 81 0.23 12.41 -16.84
C THR A 81 -0.56 13.39 -16.02
N ASP A 82 -1.30 14.29 -16.66
CA ASP A 82 -2.36 15.09 -16.05
C ASP A 82 -3.65 14.26 -15.90
N ARG A 83 -4.67 14.85 -15.32
CA ARG A 83 -5.96 14.23 -14.96
C ARG A 83 -6.73 13.69 -16.16
N ASP A 84 -6.57 14.29 -17.31
CA ASP A 84 -7.21 13.88 -18.57
C ASP A 84 -6.42 12.85 -19.37
N GLY A 85 -5.25 12.44 -18.86
CA GLY A 85 -4.32 11.53 -19.52
C GLY A 85 -3.27 12.21 -20.39
N THR A 86 -3.30 13.52 -20.53
CA THR A 86 -2.25 14.24 -21.25
C THR A 86 -0.88 13.97 -20.62
N ASN A 87 0.10 13.56 -21.41
CA ASN A 87 1.47 13.39 -20.95
C ASN A 87 2.11 14.75 -20.66
N VAL A 88 2.44 15.00 -19.41
CA VAL A 88 3.24 16.15 -18.98
C VAL A 88 4.71 15.93 -19.33
N SER A 89 5.17 14.67 -19.24
CA SER A 89 6.49 14.25 -19.65
C SER A 89 6.44 12.78 -20.09
N THR A 90 7.18 12.44 -21.14
CA THR A 90 7.35 11.07 -21.63
C THR A 90 8.53 10.35 -20.98
N ASN A 91 9.23 10.98 -20.04
CA ASN A 91 10.31 10.37 -19.31
C ASN A 91 9.83 9.16 -18.50
N LYS A 92 10.70 8.17 -18.41
CA LYS A 92 10.48 6.91 -17.70
C LYS A 92 11.35 6.85 -16.46
N GLY A 93 10.72 6.67 -15.30
CA GLY A 93 11.43 6.58 -14.03
C GLY A 93 11.74 5.15 -13.64
N ALA A 94 12.95 4.86 -13.17
CA ALA A 94 13.34 3.50 -12.75
C ALA A 94 12.37 2.87 -11.76
N TRP A 95 11.83 3.66 -10.83
CA TRP A 95 10.80 3.20 -9.89
C TRP A 95 9.52 2.73 -10.59
N TYR A 96 9.04 3.51 -11.56
CA TYR A 96 7.82 3.20 -12.29
C TYR A 96 8.01 2.02 -13.24
N GLU A 97 9.23 1.86 -13.80
CA GLU A 97 9.53 0.71 -14.65
C GLU A 97 9.47 -0.59 -13.86
N GLY A 98 10.19 -0.70 -12.75
CA GLY A 98 10.16 -1.89 -11.90
C GLY A 98 8.76 -2.21 -11.35
N ARG A 99 8.04 -1.18 -10.91
CA ARG A 99 6.66 -1.29 -10.42
C ARG A 99 5.68 -1.74 -11.50
N GLY A 100 5.80 -1.19 -12.71
CA GLY A 100 4.94 -1.58 -13.82
C GLY A 100 5.21 -3.01 -14.31
N ILE A 101 6.48 -3.42 -14.39
CA ILE A 101 6.85 -4.82 -14.69
C ILE A 101 6.19 -5.77 -13.68
N TRP A 102 6.27 -5.44 -12.37
CA TRP A 102 5.62 -6.23 -11.33
C TRP A 102 4.11 -6.33 -11.55
N VAL A 103 3.43 -5.20 -11.78
CA VAL A 103 1.96 -5.15 -11.93
C VAL A 103 1.50 -6.00 -13.10
N TYR A 104 2.10 -5.86 -14.28
CA TYR A 104 1.67 -6.57 -15.47
C TYR A 104 2.07 -8.05 -15.44
N SER A 105 3.20 -8.39 -14.81
CA SER A 105 3.58 -9.79 -14.53
C SER A 105 2.62 -10.45 -13.54
N PHE A 106 2.28 -9.77 -12.43
CA PHE A 106 1.35 -10.28 -11.44
C PHE A 106 -0.07 -10.43 -12.01
N LEU A 107 -0.51 -9.47 -12.80
CA LEU A 107 -1.79 -9.53 -13.50
C LEU A 107 -1.87 -10.77 -14.39
N TYR A 108 -0.82 -11.04 -15.19
CA TYR A 108 -0.73 -12.24 -16.03
C TYR A 108 -0.65 -13.53 -15.21
N ASN A 109 0.19 -13.57 -14.20
CA ASN A 109 0.49 -14.79 -13.44
C ASN A 109 -0.66 -15.20 -12.51
N LYS A 110 -1.40 -14.25 -11.93
CA LYS A 110 -2.31 -14.50 -10.81
C LYS A 110 -3.75 -14.10 -11.03
N VAL A 111 -4.03 -13.07 -11.83
CA VAL A 111 -5.37 -12.52 -11.95
C VAL A 111 -6.04 -12.92 -13.26
N LYS A 112 -5.34 -12.72 -14.39
CA LYS A 112 -5.87 -13.05 -15.72
C LYS A 112 -4.74 -13.36 -16.68
N ASN A 113 -4.62 -14.64 -17.03
CA ASN A 113 -3.61 -15.14 -17.96
C ASN A 113 -3.94 -14.72 -19.42
N ASP A 114 -3.78 -13.41 -19.70
CA ASP A 114 -3.97 -12.82 -21.02
C ASP A 114 -2.59 -12.43 -21.60
N PRO A 115 -2.18 -12.96 -22.75
CA PRO A 115 -0.85 -12.70 -23.34
C PRO A 115 -0.53 -11.22 -23.53
N LYS A 116 -1.52 -10.34 -23.65
CA LYS A 116 -1.27 -8.90 -23.77
C LYS A 116 -0.61 -8.30 -22.53
N TYR A 117 -0.93 -8.80 -21.33
CA TYR A 117 -0.29 -8.33 -20.09
C TYR A 117 1.15 -8.80 -19.99
N PHE A 118 1.40 -10.04 -20.41
CA PHE A 118 2.76 -10.55 -20.52
C PHE A 118 3.60 -9.76 -21.53
N ASP A 119 3.05 -9.39 -22.69
CA ASP A 119 3.76 -8.58 -23.69
C ASP A 119 4.17 -7.21 -23.16
N VAL A 120 3.30 -6.54 -22.38
CA VAL A 120 3.62 -5.28 -21.69
C VAL A 120 4.78 -5.49 -20.69
N ALA A 121 4.70 -6.51 -19.83
CA ALA A 121 5.76 -6.83 -18.87
C ALA A 121 7.09 -7.13 -19.58
N ARG A 122 7.06 -7.95 -20.63
CA ARG A 122 8.25 -8.33 -21.42
C ARG A 122 8.91 -7.10 -22.07
N LYS A 123 8.14 -6.28 -22.79
CA LYS A 123 8.69 -5.07 -23.44
C LYS A 123 9.28 -4.09 -22.42
N SER A 124 8.63 -3.97 -21.25
CA SER A 124 9.13 -3.11 -20.16
C SER A 124 10.39 -3.69 -19.52
N THR A 125 10.47 -5.01 -19.38
CA THR A 125 11.70 -5.71 -18.94
C THR A 125 12.83 -5.50 -19.94
N ASP A 126 12.57 -5.66 -21.25
CA ASP A 126 13.55 -5.41 -22.30
C ASP A 126 14.03 -3.95 -22.27
N PHE A 127 13.12 -2.99 -22.05
CA PHE A 127 13.46 -1.58 -21.92
C PHE A 127 14.41 -1.34 -20.76
N ILE A 128 14.06 -1.76 -19.54
CA ILE A 128 14.88 -1.44 -18.37
C ILE A 128 16.24 -2.16 -18.40
N LEU A 129 16.29 -3.39 -18.90
CA LEU A 129 17.55 -4.13 -18.97
C LEU A 129 18.52 -3.57 -19.99
N ARG A 130 18.05 -3.04 -21.14
CA ARG A 130 18.96 -2.36 -22.09
C ARG A 130 19.50 -1.02 -21.57
N THR A 131 18.88 -0.44 -20.53
CA THR A 131 19.36 0.76 -19.86
C THR A 131 20.22 0.46 -18.63
N LYS A 132 20.53 -0.83 -18.38
CA LYS A 132 21.32 -1.25 -17.23
C LYS A 132 22.67 -0.55 -17.22
N PRO A 133 23.05 0.12 -16.12
CA PRO A 133 24.37 0.72 -15.99
C PRO A 133 25.48 -0.34 -15.97
N SER A 134 26.71 0.06 -16.23
CA SER A 134 27.87 -0.83 -16.14
C SER A 134 28.33 -1.04 -14.70
N GLY A 135 28.90 -2.21 -14.43
CA GLY A 135 29.43 -2.56 -13.10
C GLY A 135 28.37 -2.61 -12.00
N ASP A 136 28.72 -2.13 -10.80
CA ASP A 136 27.88 -2.15 -9.61
C ASP A 136 27.06 -0.85 -9.45
N ALA A 137 27.02 0.02 -10.46
CA ALA A 137 26.26 1.26 -10.40
C ALA A 137 24.75 0.98 -10.39
N PHE A 138 24.00 1.86 -9.74
CA PHE A 138 22.55 1.81 -9.75
C PHE A 138 21.97 2.51 -10.97
N TRP A 139 20.75 2.11 -11.39
CA TRP A 139 20.04 2.84 -12.44
C TRP A 139 19.89 4.31 -12.07
N VAL A 140 19.99 5.20 -13.06
CA VAL A 140 19.61 6.59 -12.87
C VAL A 140 18.12 6.68 -12.58
N ARG A 141 17.71 7.76 -11.88
CA ARG A 141 16.30 7.94 -11.50
C ARG A 141 15.35 8.05 -12.68
N SER A 142 15.83 8.57 -13.81
CA SER A 142 15.00 8.85 -14.99
C SER A 142 15.75 8.57 -16.30
N HIS A 143 14.98 8.22 -17.32
CA HIS A 143 15.43 8.03 -18.70
C HIS A 143 14.50 8.82 -19.64
N THR A 144 14.99 9.22 -20.81
CA THR A 144 14.10 9.66 -21.89
C THR A 144 13.18 8.52 -22.33
N LYS A 145 12.19 8.82 -23.18
CA LYS A 145 11.31 7.80 -23.77
C LYS A 145 12.10 6.68 -24.44
N GLU A 146 13.24 7.03 -25.11
CA GLU A 146 14.11 6.12 -25.85
C GLU A 146 15.07 5.33 -24.96
N GLY A 147 15.25 5.72 -23.70
CA GLY A 147 16.12 5.05 -22.74
C GLY A 147 17.46 5.74 -22.48
N THR A 148 17.65 6.98 -22.94
CA THR A 148 18.85 7.75 -22.60
C THR A 148 18.82 8.15 -21.12
N PRO A 149 19.87 7.82 -20.32
CA PRO A 149 19.94 8.18 -18.91
C PRO A 149 19.86 9.68 -18.69
N GLN A 150 19.12 10.11 -17.64
CA GLN A 150 18.99 11.51 -17.23
C GLN A 150 19.31 11.68 -15.76
N GLY A 151 20.19 12.63 -15.45
CA GLY A 151 20.60 12.94 -14.09
C GLY A 151 21.71 12.02 -13.55
N SER A 152 21.85 11.99 -12.24
CA SER A 152 22.85 11.20 -11.52
C SER A 152 22.35 9.77 -11.23
N GLU A 153 23.28 8.93 -10.75
CA GLU A 153 22.96 7.62 -10.17
C GLU A 153 21.77 7.73 -9.19
N GLY A 154 20.89 6.75 -9.25
CA GLY A 154 19.73 6.66 -8.36
C GLY A 154 20.11 6.11 -6.98
N ASP A 155 19.08 5.76 -6.23
CA ASP A 155 19.19 5.13 -4.93
C ASP A 155 18.79 3.64 -4.99
N ILE A 156 18.89 2.95 -3.85
CA ILE A 156 18.55 1.52 -3.78
C ILE A 156 17.07 1.25 -4.11
N TYR A 157 16.15 2.21 -3.94
CA TYR A 157 14.75 1.98 -4.27
C TYR A 157 14.54 1.62 -5.74
N GLY A 158 15.22 2.34 -6.67
CA GLY A 158 15.11 2.04 -8.09
C GLY A 158 15.47 0.59 -8.39
N ASN A 159 16.60 0.14 -7.88
CA ASN A 159 17.08 -1.22 -8.05
C ASN A 159 16.19 -2.27 -7.36
N LEU A 160 15.68 -1.96 -6.15
CA LEU A 160 14.74 -2.85 -5.43
C LEU A 160 13.43 -3.02 -6.19
N PHE A 161 12.86 -1.95 -6.77
CA PHE A 161 11.65 -2.08 -7.57
C PHE A 161 11.89 -2.82 -8.89
N ILE A 162 13.04 -2.63 -9.53
CA ILE A 162 13.42 -3.41 -10.70
C ILE A 162 13.55 -4.89 -10.33
N ALA A 163 14.24 -5.21 -9.21
CA ALA A 163 14.34 -6.56 -8.70
C ALA A 163 12.96 -7.17 -8.41
N ASN A 164 12.03 -6.39 -7.82
CA ASN A 164 10.67 -6.84 -7.56
C ASN A 164 9.92 -7.17 -8.87
N GLY A 165 10.04 -6.30 -9.89
CA GLY A 165 9.47 -6.55 -11.20
C GLY A 165 10.03 -7.81 -11.85
N LEU A 166 11.35 -7.97 -11.86
CA LEU A 166 12.03 -9.15 -12.43
C LEU A 166 11.69 -10.44 -11.67
N SER A 167 11.60 -10.37 -10.35
CA SER A 167 11.17 -11.52 -9.53
C SER A 167 9.75 -11.99 -9.89
N GLU A 168 8.81 -11.07 -10.10
CA GLU A 168 7.47 -11.47 -10.53
C GLU A 168 7.44 -11.94 -11.99
N PHE A 169 8.20 -11.28 -12.88
CA PHE A 169 8.32 -11.67 -14.28
C PHE A 169 8.92 -13.06 -14.45
N SER A 170 9.84 -13.46 -13.56
CA SER A 170 10.46 -14.77 -13.58
C SER A 170 9.51 -15.94 -13.37
N LYS A 171 8.32 -15.70 -12.80
CA LYS A 171 7.32 -16.74 -12.53
C LYS A 171 6.56 -17.18 -13.79
N ALA A 172 6.63 -16.39 -14.86
CA ALA A 172 6.07 -16.79 -16.16
C ALA A 172 6.99 -17.81 -16.85
N PRO A 173 6.44 -18.87 -17.50
CA PRO A 173 7.24 -19.93 -18.13
C PRO A 173 8.32 -19.41 -19.10
N GLY A 174 9.52 -19.93 -18.99
CA GLY A 174 10.68 -19.56 -19.82
C GLY A 174 11.42 -18.30 -19.38
N ASN A 175 11.10 -17.76 -18.20
CA ASN A 175 11.72 -16.54 -17.66
C ASN A 175 12.43 -16.77 -16.32
N GLU A 176 12.59 -17.99 -15.88
CA GLU A 176 13.09 -18.39 -14.55
C GLU A 176 14.48 -17.77 -14.22
N GLN A 177 15.31 -17.49 -15.24
CA GLN A 177 16.62 -16.84 -15.10
C GLN A 177 16.54 -15.42 -14.50
N TYR A 178 15.41 -14.73 -14.63
CA TYR A 178 15.25 -13.39 -14.05
C TYR A 178 15.10 -13.41 -12.52
N TRP A 179 14.81 -14.56 -11.93
CA TRP A 179 14.85 -14.70 -10.48
C TRP A 179 16.25 -14.54 -9.92
N ASP A 180 17.25 -15.13 -10.58
CA ASP A 180 18.64 -14.98 -10.15
C ASP A 180 19.13 -13.53 -10.36
N THR A 181 18.74 -12.89 -11.46
CA THR A 181 18.99 -11.45 -11.67
C THR A 181 18.36 -10.59 -10.56
N ALA A 182 17.12 -10.91 -10.14
CA ALA A 182 16.46 -10.21 -9.05
C ALA A 182 17.18 -10.42 -7.70
N LYS A 183 17.67 -11.66 -7.42
CA LYS A 183 18.48 -11.95 -6.25
C LYS A 183 19.79 -11.15 -6.26
N ASP A 184 20.51 -11.11 -7.36
CA ASP A 184 21.75 -10.35 -7.48
C ASP A 184 21.54 -8.86 -7.20
N LEU A 185 20.45 -8.29 -7.71
CA LEU A 185 20.07 -6.90 -7.42
C LEU A 185 19.72 -6.68 -5.95
N LEU A 186 18.96 -7.59 -5.33
CA LEU A 186 18.64 -7.53 -3.91
C LEU A 186 19.92 -7.56 -3.06
N MET A 187 20.82 -8.52 -3.33
CA MET A 187 22.08 -8.66 -2.58
C MET A 187 23.00 -7.46 -2.82
N GLY A 188 23.05 -6.92 -4.03
CA GLY A 188 23.76 -5.67 -4.34
C GLY A 188 23.21 -4.48 -3.56
N CYS A 189 21.89 -4.35 -3.45
CA CYS A 189 21.24 -3.34 -2.63
C CYS A 189 21.57 -3.51 -1.13
N MET A 190 21.55 -4.74 -0.62
CA MET A 190 21.93 -5.01 0.77
C MET A 190 23.39 -4.65 1.05
N LYS A 191 24.32 -5.02 0.16
CA LYS A 191 25.72 -4.62 0.25
C LYS A 191 25.90 -3.10 0.30
N ARG A 192 25.18 -2.36 -0.56
CA ARG A 192 25.20 -0.90 -0.58
C ARG A 192 24.60 -0.30 0.68
N TYR A 193 23.47 -0.84 1.14
CA TYR A 193 22.79 -0.42 2.37
C TYR A 193 23.68 -0.61 3.61
N ASP A 194 24.50 -1.65 3.66
CA ASP A 194 25.39 -1.96 4.77
C ASP A 194 26.70 -1.17 4.74
N SER A 195 26.98 -0.46 3.66
CA SER A 195 28.19 0.35 3.56
C SER A 195 28.19 1.47 4.62
N PRO A 196 29.32 1.71 5.33
CA PRO A 196 29.40 2.74 6.36
C PRO A 196 29.17 4.17 5.84
N ASP A 197 29.40 4.38 4.54
CA ASP A 197 29.19 5.66 3.87
C ASP A 197 27.82 5.79 3.21
N TYR A 198 26.96 4.76 3.33
CA TYR A 198 25.60 4.82 2.79
C TYR A 198 24.82 6.02 3.35
N ARG A 199 24.22 6.77 2.42
CA ARG A 199 23.36 7.90 2.71
C ARG A 199 22.17 7.85 1.79
N TYR A 200 21.03 8.31 2.31
CA TYR A 200 19.80 8.46 1.56
C TYR A 200 19.21 9.83 1.87
N GLU A 201 19.07 10.65 0.83
CA GLU A 201 18.45 11.96 0.95
C GLU A 201 16.96 11.84 0.71
N VAL A 202 16.16 12.28 1.69
CA VAL A 202 14.72 12.19 1.62
C VAL A 202 14.07 13.55 1.90
N TYR A 203 13.01 13.83 1.14
CA TYR A 203 12.17 15.00 1.32
C TYR A 203 10.75 14.59 1.67
N TYR A 204 10.38 14.75 2.94
CA TYR A 204 9.04 14.43 3.44
C TYR A 204 8.03 15.59 3.29
N GLY A 205 8.37 16.64 2.54
CA GLY A 205 7.53 17.79 2.24
C GLY A 205 7.87 19.04 3.07
N PRO A 206 7.11 20.15 2.90
CA PRO A 206 7.48 21.45 3.47
C PRO A 206 7.54 21.47 5.01
N ALA A 207 6.72 20.67 5.67
CA ALA A 207 6.67 20.61 7.14
C ALA A 207 7.79 19.79 7.75
N VAL A 208 8.49 18.95 6.97
CA VAL A 208 9.59 18.12 7.42
C VAL A 208 10.84 18.53 6.68
N LYS A 209 11.90 18.82 7.42
CA LYS A 209 13.18 19.25 6.85
C LYS A 209 13.76 18.17 5.95
N HIS A 210 14.55 18.57 4.96
CA HIS A 210 15.43 17.67 4.23
C HIS A 210 16.30 16.90 5.22
N ALA A 211 16.34 15.59 5.06
CA ALA A 211 17.12 14.70 5.89
C ALA A 211 17.96 13.78 5.00
N GLN A 212 19.15 13.47 5.47
CA GLN A 212 19.96 12.38 4.97
C GLN A 212 20.01 11.28 6.04
N PRO A 213 18.89 10.56 6.24
CA PRO A 213 18.84 9.56 7.28
C PRO A 213 19.72 8.36 6.90
N PRO A 214 20.48 7.81 7.83
CA PRO A 214 21.28 6.61 7.58
C PRO A 214 20.41 5.41 7.22
N ARG A 215 19.22 5.32 7.85
CA ARG A 215 18.27 4.20 7.67
C ARG A 215 16.83 4.70 7.69
N VAL A 216 16.02 4.26 6.74
CA VAL A 216 14.59 4.59 6.68
C VAL A 216 13.74 3.33 6.63
N LEU A 217 12.58 3.38 7.27
CA LEU A 217 11.60 2.29 7.30
C LEU A 217 11.20 1.84 5.90
N GLY A 218 11.02 2.80 4.98
CA GLY A 218 10.63 2.51 3.61
C GLY A 218 11.59 1.59 2.85
N HIS A 219 12.89 1.57 3.18
CA HIS A 219 13.82 0.59 2.59
C HIS A 219 13.50 -0.83 3.07
N TRP A 220 13.36 -1.04 4.37
CA TRP A 220 13.01 -2.36 4.93
C TRP A 220 11.65 -2.86 4.45
N MET A 221 10.69 -1.95 4.26
CA MET A 221 9.40 -2.24 3.66
C MET A 221 9.53 -2.90 2.28
N VAL A 222 10.29 -2.28 1.37
CA VAL A 222 10.45 -2.80 0.01
C VAL A 222 11.33 -4.05 -0.01
N ILE A 223 12.40 -4.10 0.82
CA ILE A 223 13.27 -5.28 0.95
C ILE A 223 12.47 -6.47 1.47
N LEU A 224 11.68 -6.30 2.53
CA LEU A 224 10.83 -7.36 3.07
C LEU A 224 9.85 -7.88 2.00
N ARG A 225 9.14 -6.98 1.32
CA ARG A 225 8.13 -7.39 0.33
C ARG A 225 8.76 -8.16 -0.83
N LEU A 226 9.90 -7.70 -1.32
CA LEU A 226 10.65 -8.39 -2.37
C LEU A 226 11.09 -9.79 -1.90
N ALA A 227 11.71 -9.88 -0.72
CA ALA A 227 12.18 -11.16 -0.18
C ALA A 227 11.00 -12.14 0.04
N THR A 228 9.89 -11.69 0.64
CA THR A 228 8.67 -12.50 0.81
C THR A 228 8.18 -13.07 -0.52
N GLN A 229 8.06 -12.23 -1.56
CA GLN A 229 7.56 -12.66 -2.87
C GLN A 229 8.52 -13.59 -3.62
N MET A 230 9.83 -13.38 -3.46
CA MET A 230 10.84 -14.31 -4.00
C MET A 230 10.73 -15.70 -3.36
N LEU A 231 10.54 -15.74 -2.03
CA LEU A 231 10.46 -16.97 -1.24
C LEU A 231 9.12 -17.72 -1.41
N GLU A 232 8.05 -17.02 -1.78
CA GLU A 232 6.78 -17.65 -2.20
C GLU A 232 6.95 -18.49 -3.49
N PHE A 233 7.95 -18.19 -4.30
CA PHE A 233 8.20 -18.88 -5.56
C PHE A 233 9.34 -19.91 -5.46
N ARG A 234 10.48 -19.54 -4.85
CA ARG A 234 11.65 -20.40 -4.72
C ARG A 234 12.33 -20.20 -3.36
N SER A 235 12.53 -21.29 -2.62
CA SER A 235 13.30 -21.25 -1.37
C SER A 235 14.77 -20.91 -1.64
N ASP A 236 15.32 -20.01 -0.82
CA ASP A 236 16.73 -19.58 -0.93
C ASP A 236 17.22 -19.08 0.44
N PRO A 237 18.32 -19.62 1.00
CA PRO A 237 18.78 -19.27 2.35
C PRO A 237 19.26 -17.84 2.50
N ASP A 238 19.82 -17.21 1.46
CA ASP A 238 20.28 -15.82 1.53
C ASP A 238 19.07 -14.87 1.56
N VAL A 239 18.07 -15.15 0.72
CA VAL A 239 16.83 -14.37 0.69
C VAL A 239 16.04 -14.54 2.00
N GLU A 240 16.03 -15.76 2.59
CA GLU A 240 15.42 -16.01 3.91
C GLU A 240 16.12 -15.22 5.03
N ALA A 241 17.47 -15.13 4.97
CA ALA A 241 18.23 -14.31 5.90
C ALA A 241 17.88 -12.81 5.77
N VAL A 242 17.71 -12.32 4.54
CA VAL A 242 17.26 -10.93 4.27
C VAL A 242 15.84 -10.69 4.81
N ALA A 243 14.90 -11.61 4.58
CA ALA A 243 13.54 -11.51 5.10
C ALA A 243 13.53 -11.48 6.64
N SER A 244 14.30 -12.36 7.28
CA SER A 244 14.41 -12.42 8.75
C SER A 244 15.02 -11.15 9.34
N ARG A 245 16.08 -10.63 8.71
CA ARG A 245 16.69 -9.36 9.10
C ARG A 245 15.72 -8.19 8.93
N SER A 246 14.89 -8.19 7.89
CA SER A 246 13.87 -7.16 7.67
C SER A 246 12.82 -7.15 8.79
N VAL A 247 12.33 -8.32 9.19
CA VAL A 247 11.38 -8.46 10.31
C VAL A 247 12.00 -7.90 11.60
N ASP A 248 13.26 -8.25 11.89
CA ASP A 248 13.98 -7.74 13.06
C ASP A 248 14.15 -6.21 13.03
N ALA A 249 14.63 -5.67 11.91
CA ALA A 249 14.80 -4.24 11.71
C ALA A 249 13.51 -3.45 11.95
N ILE A 250 12.40 -3.94 11.41
CA ILE A 250 11.10 -3.29 11.50
C ILE A 250 10.57 -3.35 12.94
N LEU A 251 10.51 -4.54 13.54
CA LEU A 251 9.81 -4.75 14.81
C LEU A 251 10.65 -4.42 16.05
N ASN A 252 11.98 -4.48 15.96
CA ASN A 252 12.85 -4.25 17.11
C ASN A 252 13.62 -2.92 17.05
N HIS A 253 13.77 -2.31 15.88
CA HIS A 253 14.54 -1.07 15.71
C HIS A 253 13.68 0.12 15.30
N HIS A 254 12.84 -0.02 14.27
CA HIS A 254 11.94 1.05 13.85
C HIS A 254 10.74 1.23 14.78
N LEU A 255 10.22 0.17 15.40
CA LEU A 255 9.14 0.30 16.37
C LEU A 255 9.62 1.02 17.63
N ASN A 256 9.03 2.18 17.92
CA ASN A 256 9.31 2.96 19.12
C ASN A 256 8.31 2.57 20.23
N PRO A 257 8.76 1.85 21.28
CA PRO A 257 7.85 1.38 22.32
C PRO A 257 7.28 2.51 23.19
N ALA A 258 7.93 3.69 23.22
CA ALA A 258 7.42 4.83 23.99
C ALA A 258 6.08 5.36 23.46
N TYR A 259 5.85 5.23 22.15
CA TYR A 259 4.64 5.72 21.48
C TYR A 259 3.78 4.59 20.89
N GLY A 260 4.35 3.40 20.76
CA GLY A 260 3.74 2.29 20.02
C GLY A 260 3.61 2.58 18.53
N LEU A 261 4.51 3.40 17.98
CA LEU A 261 4.53 3.82 16.57
C LEU A 261 5.89 3.53 15.95
N MET A 262 5.92 3.37 14.62
CA MET A 262 7.17 3.20 13.88
C MET A 262 7.85 4.53 13.62
N ASN A 263 9.11 4.65 14.00
CA ASN A 263 9.99 5.71 13.55
C ASN A 263 10.34 5.50 12.07
N GLU A 264 10.16 6.51 11.23
CA GLU A 264 10.60 6.45 9.83
C GLU A 264 12.12 6.42 9.72
N VAL A 265 12.81 7.10 10.61
CA VAL A 265 14.26 7.31 10.56
C VAL A 265 14.93 6.76 11.82
N ILE A 266 15.99 5.99 11.63
CA ILE A 266 16.88 5.50 12.69
C ILE A 266 18.34 5.70 12.28
N ASN A 267 19.26 5.59 13.23
CA ASN A 267 20.70 5.71 13.00
C ASN A 267 21.27 4.52 12.21
N HIS A 268 22.50 4.69 11.70
CA HIS A 268 23.21 3.65 10.94
C HIS A 268 23.43 2.36 11.76
N ASP A 269 23.65 2.47 13.06
CA ASP A 269 23.82 1.36 13.99
C ASP A 269 22.47 0.75 14.45
N MET A 270 21.38 1.13 13.81
CA MET A 270 20.01 0.71 14.09
C MET A 270 19.45 1.28 15.42
N SER A 271 20.15 2.17 16.11
CA SER A 271 19.61 2.88 17.27
C SER A 271 18.63 3.97 16.85
N ARG A 272 17.73 4.37 17.76
CA ARG A 272 16.86 5.52 17.54
C ARG A 272 17.69 6.82 17.53
N THR A 273 17.23 7.78 16.72
CA THR A 273 17.85 9.11 16.70
C THR A 273 17.56 9.87 18.00
N ASP A 274 18.39 10.85 18.31
CA ASP A 274 18.23 11.78 19.43
C ASP A 274 17.74 13.18 19.00
N ASP A 275 17.34 13.31 17.74
CA ASP A 275 16.85 14.53 17.12
C ASP A 275 15.32 14.48 16.84
N VAL A 276 14.83 15.40 16.02
CA VAL A 276 13.39 15.50 15.66
C VAL A 276 12.83 14.22 15.04
N PHE A 277 13.65 13.37 14.44
CA PHE A 277 13.22 12.12 13.84
C PHE A 277 12.89 11.03 14.85
N ASN A 278 13.32 11.16 16.12
CA ASN A 278 12.89 10.25 17.18
C ASN A 278 11.37 10.25 17.43
N GLN A 279 10.70 11.32 17.01
CA GLN A 279 9.24 11.45 17.11
C GLN A 279 8.54 11.51 15.76
N PHE A 280 9.26 11.21 14.68
CA PHE A 280 8.73 11.24 13.33
C PHE A 280 8.22 9.87 12.90
N SER A 281 6.90 9.75 12.69
CA SER A 281 6.26 8.56 12.15
C SER A 281 5.61 8.87 10.81
N TYR A 282 6.13 8.25 9.76
CA TYR A 282 5.48 8.29 8.45
C TYR A 282 4.40 7.21 8.41
N THR A 283 3.22 7.53 8.90
CA THR A 283 2.11 6.59 9.13
C THR A 283 1.73 5.80 7.87
N GLY A 284 1.91 6.40 6.69
CA GLY A 284 1.72 5.71 5.42
C GLY A 284 2.68 4.53 5.24
N HIS A 285 3.98 4.75 5.40
CA HIS A 285 4.99 3.68 5.33
C HIS A 285 4.80 2.64 6.44
N ALA A 286 4.45 3.09 7.65
CA ALA A 286 4.21 2.18 8.76
C ALA A 286 3.05 1.21 8.48
N ILE A 287 1.91 1.72 8.00
CA ILE A 287 0.74 0.91 7.64
C ILE A 287 1.08 -0.04 6.47
N GLU A 288 1.77 0.45 5.44
CA GLU A 288 2.22 -0.37 4.31
C GLU A 288 3.19 -1.48 4.77
N THR A 289 4.16 -1.15 5.62
CA THR A 289 5.11 -2.13 6.18
C THR A 289 4.40 -3.22 6.99
N LEU A 290 3.42 -2.82 7.80
CA LEU A 290 2.75 -3.73 8.72
C LEU A 290 1.88 -4.77 8.02
N TRP A 291 1.20 -4.41 6.92
CA TRP A 291 0.52 -5.46 6.15
C TRP A 291 1.52 -6.35 5.38
N MET A 292 2.68 -5.84 4.98
CA MET A 292 3.73 -6.68 4.39
C MET A 292 4.27 -7.69 5.41
N LEU A 293 4.37 -7.30 6.70
CA LEU A 293 4.66 -8.24 7.79
C LEU A 293 3.55 -9.27 8.00
N GLN A 294 2.26 -8.89 7.84
CA GLN A 294 1.16 -9.85 7.85
C GLN A 294 1.37 -10.92 6.76
N TYR A 295 1.70 -10.51 5.54
CA TYR A 295 1.98 -11.43 4.43
C TYR A 295 3.21 -12.32 4.68
N GLU A 296 4.24 -11.78 5.33
CA GLU A 296 5.39 -12.59 5.76
C GLU A 296 4.98 -13.62 6.83
N GLY A 297 4.12 -13.23 7.78
CA GLY A 297 3.50 -14.15 8.74
C GLY A 297 2.71 -15.26 8.05
N ILE A 298 1.92 -14.93 7.02
CA ILE A 298 1.18 -15.89 6.19
C ILE A 298 2.15 -16.87 5.50
N ARG A 299 3.19 -16.33 4.83
CA ARG A 299 4.20 -17.16 4.15
C ARG A 299 4.89 -18.15 5.10
N ARG A 300 5.24 -17.69 6.30
CA ARG A 300 5.92 -18.51 7.33
C ARG A 300 4.95 -19.43 8.10
N ARG A 301 3.65 -19.22 7.96
CA ARG A 301 2.63 -19.78 8.85
C ARG A 301 2.87 -19.40 10.31
N ASP A 302 3.41 -18.21 10.53
CA ASP A 302 3.71 -17.66 11.84
C ASP A 302 2.56 -16.79 12.33
N ARG A 303 1.66 -17.39 13.10
CA ARG A 303 0.51 -16.71 13.69
C ARG A 303 0.92 -15.57 14.63
N ALA A 304 1.99 -15.72 15.39
CA ALA A 304 2.43 -14.70 16.33
C ALA A 304 2.94 -13.44 15.60
N LEU A 305 3.69 -13.62 14.50
CA LEU A 305 4.12 -12.51 13.64
C LEU A 305 2.91 -11.80 13.02
N PHE A 306 1.94 -12.56 12.53
CA PHE A 306 0.71 -12.00 11.93
C PHE A 306 -0.09 -11.18 12.94
N ASP A 307 -0.34 -11.72 14.13
CA ASP A 307 -1.12 -11.04 15.17
C ASP A 307 -0.43 -9.78 15.68
N LYS A 308 0.89 -9.85 15.94
CA LYS A 308 1.70 -8.69 16.34
C LYS A 308 1.68 -7.59 15.28
N SER A 309 1.81 -7.96 14.01
CA SER A 309 1.75 -6.99 12.90
C SER A 309 0.37 -6.36 12.78
N SER A 310 -0.70 -7.13 13.00
CA SER A 310 -2.09 -6.65 12.98
C SER A 310 -2.39 -5.71 14.15
N GLU A 311 -1.87 -5.97 15.34
CA GLU A 311 -1.99 -5.09 16.51
C GLU A 311 -1.35 -3.71 16.25
N HIS A 312 -0.12 -3.70 15.75
CA HIS A 312 0.56 -2.46 15.40
C HIS A 312 -0.10 -1.75 14.21
N PHE A 313 -0.61 -2.49 13.24
CA PHE A 313 -1.38 -1.93 12.12
C PHE A 313 -2.62 -1.18 12.61
N LEU A 314 -3.41 -1.80 13.48
CA LEU A 314 -4.57 -1.15 14.10
C LEU A 314 -4.17 0.11 14.87
N ARG A 315 -3.11 0.05 15.68
CA ARG A 315 -2.59 1.20 16.42
C ARG A 315 -2.24 2.38 15.52
N HIS A 316 -1.53 2.14 14.41
CA HIS A 316 -1.17 3.21 13.47
C HIS A 316 -2.40 3.77 12.77
N LEU A 317 -3.36 2.93 12.42
CA LEU A 317 -4.60 3.35 11.79
C LEU A 317 -5.45 4.23 12.71
N GLU A 318 -5.61 3.84 13.98
CA GLU A 318 -6.34 4.62 14.99
C GLU A 318 -5.69 6.00 15.21
N VAL A 319 -4.35 6.06 15.23
CA VAL A 319 -3.62 7.32 15.40
C VAL A 319 -3.72 8.19 14.16
N ALA A 320 -3.66 7.61 12.97
CA ALA A 320 -3.64 8.36 11.71
C ALA A 320 -5.02 8.83 11.25
N TRP A 321 -6.11 8.28 11.79
CA TRP A 321 -7.47 8.57 11.31
C TRP A 321 -7.91 10.00 11.63
N ASP A 322 -8.53 10.67 10.66
CA ASP A 322 -9.16 11.98 10.83
C ASP A 322 -10.62 11.82 11.28
N ASP A 323 -10.89 12.03 12.57
CA ASP A 323 -12.24 11.92 13.14
C ASP A 323 -13.23 12.98 12.62
N VAL A 324 -12.74 14.03 11.94
CA VAL A 324 -13.58 15.12 11.47
C VAL A 324 -14.06 14.90 10.04
N TYR A 325 -13.15 14.54 9.15
CA TYR A 325 -13.43 14.42 7.71
C TYR A 325 -13.24 13.02 7.15
N GLY A 326 -12.82 12.07 7.99
CA GLY A 326 -12.47 10.71 7.56
C GLY A 326 -11.13 10.62 6.83
N GLY A 327 -10.68 9.39 6.56
CA GLY A 327 -9.41 9.10 5.94
C GLY A 327 -8.20 9.20 6.88
N ALA A 328 -7.10 8.58 6.51
CA ALA A 328 -5.88 8.56 7.30
C ALA A 328 -4.88 9.61 6.84
N PHE A 329 -4.27 10.33 7.78
CA PHE A 329 -3.17 11.25 7.53
C PHE A 329 -1.88 10.49 7.25
N ARG A 330 -1.10 11.00 6.31
CA ARG A 330 0.12 10.36 5.84
C ARG A 330 1.28 10.41 6.83
N CYS A 331 1.36 11.45 7.66
CA CYS A 331 2.59 11.74 8.38
C CYS A 331 2.30 12.47 9.71
N LEU A 332 2.74 11.86 10.81
CA LEU A 332 2.87 12.50 12.12
C LEU A 332 4.29 13.01 12.26
N VAL A 333 4.45 14.34 12.20
CA VAL A 333 5.76 15.00 12.17
C VAL A 333 6.41 14.97 13.53
N HIS A 334 5.63 15.19 14.59
CA HIS A 334 6.11 15.20 15.98
C HIS A 334 4.99 14.73 16.92
N VAL A 335 5.26 13.64 17.66
CA VAL A 335 4.25 12.99 18.50
C VAL A 335 3.78 13.90 19.63
N ASP A 336 4.69 14.40 20.48
CA ASP A 336 4.35 15.18 21.66
C ASP A 336 3.68 16.52 21.32
N ASN A 337 4.07 17.15 20.21
CA ASN A 337 3.48 18.39 19.73
C ASN A 337 2.17 18.16 18.98
N ASN A 338 1.79 16.90 18.69
CA ASN A 338 0.65 16.56 17.85
C ASN A 338 0.70 17.30 16.50
N GLU A 339 1.86 17.32 15.87
CA GLU A 339 2.11 18.01 14.61
C GLU A 339 1.93 17.07 13.44
N TRP A 340 0.97 17.38 12.55
CA TRP A 340 0.60 16.56 11.43
C TRP A 340 0.78 17.25 10.10
N ARG A 341 1.15 16.47 9.08
CA ARG A 341 0.78 16.78 7.71
C ARG A 341 -0.61 16.25 7.45
N VAL A 342 -1.51 17.17 7.10
CA VAL A 342 -2.94 16.87 6.98
C VAL A 342 -3.36 16.49 5.56
N ASP A 343 -2.41 16.18 4.69
CA ASP A 343 -2.68 15.63 3.38
C ASP A 343 -3.03 14.14 3.47
N LYS A 344 -3.94 13.72 2.60
CA LYS A 344 -4.44 12.34 2.51
C LYS A 344 -4.17 11.82 1.13
N VAL A 345 -3.13 11.00 1.02
CA VAL A 345 -2.73 10.37 -0.25
C VAL A 345 -3.55 9.10 -0.48
N LEU A 346 -3.97 8.87 -1.71
CA LEU A 346 -4.78 7.71 -2.07
C LEU A 346 -4.08 6.41 -1.69
N TRP A 347 -2.81 6.26 -2.05
CA TRP A 347 -2.09 5.01 -1.82
C TRP A 347 -2.13 4.56 -0.35
N LEU A 348 -2.02 5.47 0.62
CA LEU A 348 -2.12 5.11 2.04
C LEU A 348 -3.49 4.52 2.38
N GLN A 349 -4.58 5.11 1.86
CA GLN A 349 -5.93 4.61 2.11
C GLN A 349 -6.10 3.19 1.54
N GLU A 350 -5.47 2.93 0.40
CA GLU A 350 -5.46 1.62 -0.26
C GLU A 350 -4.63 0.58 0.50
N GLU A 351 -3.51 0.98 1.14
CA GLU A 351 -2.74 0.10 2.01
C GLU A 351 -3.53 -0.32 3.25
N VAL A 352 -4.40 0.56 3.75
CA VAL A 352 -5.34 0.20 4.82
C VAL A 352 -6.30 -0.89 4.35
N LEU A 353 -6.83 -0.79 3.13
CA LEU A 353 -7.75 -1.79 2.58
C LEU A 353 -7.08 -3.15 2.36
N ILE A 354 -5.79 -3.18 1.99
CA ILE A 354 -5.03 -4.45 1.88
C ILE A 354 -4.89 -5.11 3.25
N GLY A 355 -4.35 -4.38 4.23
CA GLY A 355 -4.07 -4.95 5.55
C GLY A 355 -5.32 -5.36 6.33
N THR A 356 -6.40 -4.58 6.23
CA THR A 356 -7.68 -4.94 6.87
C THR A 356 -8.31 -6.17 6.21
N LEU A 357 -8.28 -6.29 4.88
CA LEU A 357 -8.83 -7.46 4.20
C LEU A 357 -8.03 -8.72 4.49
N ALA A 358 -6.69 -8.64 4.59
CA ALA A 358 -5.85 -9.73 5.04
C ALA A 358 -6.21 -10.19 6.47
N ALA A 359 -6.43 -9.24 7.40
CA ALA A 359 -6.87 -9.57 8.75
C ALA A 359 -8.26 -10.23 8.77
N ILE A 360 -9.20 -9.78 7.93
CA ILE A 360 -10.52 -10.40 7.79
C ILE A 360 -10.39 -11.83 7.26
N GLU A 361 -9.64 -12.03 6.18
CA GLU A 361 -9.46 -13.32 5.53
C GLU A 361 -8.89 -14.39 6.47
N HIS A 362 -7.89 -14.01 7.29
CA HIS A 362 -7.12 -14.96 8.09
C HIS A 362 -7.54 -15.05 9.57
N THR A 363 -8.37 -14.12 10.06
CA THR A 363 -8.79 -14.11 11.47
C THR A 363 -10.27 -13.84 11.69
N GLY A 364 -10.98 -13.34 10.70
CA GLY A 364 -12.37 -12.91 10.85
C GLY A 364 -12.57 -11.70 11.77
N ALA A 365 -11.50 -10.98 12.13
CA ALA A 365 -11.48 -9.94 13.16
C ALA A 365 -12.49 -8.82 12.89
N GLN A 366 -13.34 -8.54 13.89
CA GLN A 366 -14.40 -7.52 13.76
C GLN A 366 -13.82 -6.11 13.56
N TRP A 367 -12.74 -5.76 14.27
CA TRP A 367 -12.09 -4.46 14.09
C TRP A 367 -11.66 -4.22 12.63
N ALA A 368 -11.18 -5.28 11.96
CA ALA A 368 -10.75 -5.18 10.57
C ALA A 368 -11.93 -4.96 9.61
N LYS A 369 -13.08 -5.60 9.87
CA LYS A 369 -14.32 -5.38 9.12
C LYS A 369 -14.82 -3.94 9.25
N ASP A 370 -14.80 -3.41 10.49
CA ASP A 370 -15.23 -2.04 10.77
C ASP A 370 -14.33 -1.01 10.06
N TRP A 371 -13.01 -1.20 10.14
CA TRP A 371 -12.05 -0.30 9.49
C TRP A 371 -12.04 -0.43 7.98
N PHE A 372 -12.18 -1.64 7.45
CA PHE A 372 -12.35 -1.85 6.00
C PHE A 372 -13.58 -1.08 5.51
N GLY A 373 -14.72 -1.23 6.17
CA GLY A 373 -15.95 -0.53 5.80
C GLY A 373 -15.82 0.98 5.81
N ARG A 374 -15.23 1.56 6.85
CA ARG A 374 -14.97 3.00 6.95
C ARG A 374 -14.05 3.50 5.83
N MET A 375 -12.93 2.81 5.63
CA MET A 375 -11.93 3.21 4.64
C MET A 375 -12.44 3.03 3.21
N TYR A 376 -13.10 1.92 2.90
CA TYR A 376 -13.68 1.67 1.58
C TYR A 376 -14.70 2.74 1.19
N THR A 377 -15.64 3.05 2.10
CA THR A 377 -16.62 4.11 1.88
C THR A 377 -15.96 5.46 1.64
N TYR A 378 -14.94 5.79 2.44
CA TYR A 378 -14.18 7.03 2.28
C TYR A 378 -13.48 7.10 0.92
N VAL A 379 -12.80 6.03 0.50
CA VAL A 379 -12.08 5.97 -0.78
C VAL A 379 -13.04 6.13 -1.95
N GLN A 380 -14.13 5.37 -1.97
CA GLN A 380 -15.11 5.40 -3.05
C GLN A 380 -15.85 6.74 -3.18
N ASP A 381 -16.03 7.47 -2.06
CA ASP A 381 -16.68 8.78 -2.07
C ASP A 381 -15.73 9.91 -2.53
N LYS A 382 -14.43 9.85 -2.20
CA LYS A 382 -13.56 11.01 -2.25
C LYS A 382 -12.57 11.05 -3.43
N TYR A 383 -12.10 9.91 -3.91
CA TYR A 383 -10.98 9.88 -4.87
C TYR A 383 -11.36 9.74 -6.34
N PRO A 384 -12.45 9.07 -6.75
CA PRO A 384 -12.83 8.98 -8.15
C PRO A 384 -13.21 10.33 -8.74
N LEU A 385 -12.65 10.67 -9.89
CA LEU A 385 -12.92 11.89 -10.64
C LEU A 385 -13.88 11.63 -11.80
N ARG A 386 -15.10 11.27 -11.49
CA ARG A 386 -16.12 10.80 -12.46
C ARG A 386 -16.45 11.80 -13.56
N GLN A 387 -16.16 13.09 -13.36
CA GLN A 387 -16.43 14.16 -14.34
C GLN A 387 -15.59 14.06 -15.62
N TYR A 388 -14.55 13.23 -15.66
CA TYR A 388 -13.69 13.08 -16.84
C TYR A 388 -14.09 11.90 -17.74
N GLY A 389 -15.28 11.32 -17.54
CA GLY A 389 -15.83 10.26 -18.38
C GLY A 389 -15.48 8.84 -17.99
N PHE A 390 -14.48 8.67 -17.15
CA PHE A 390 -14.17 7.46 -16.41
C PHE A 390 -13.65 7.85 -15.03
N PRO A 391 -13.80 7.02 -14.01
CA PRO A 391 -13.37 7.38 -12.67
C PRO A 391 -11.85 7.52 -12.65
N LEU A 392 -11.42 8.76 -12.66
CA LEU A 392 -10.04 9.13 -12.47
C LEU A 392 -9.80 9.28 -10.97
N TRP A 393 -8.71 8.71 -10.51
CA TRP A 393 -8.35 8.75 -9.11
C TRP A 393 -7.32 9.86 -8.88
N ILE A 394 -7.58 10.79 -7.97
CA ILE A 394 -6.57 11.76 -7.57
C ILE A 394 -5.54 11.10 -6.65
N LEU A 395 -4.27 11.55 -6.75
CA LEU A 395 -3.20 11.03 -5.90
C LEU A 395 -3.31 11.46 -4.45
N GLY A 396 -3.86 12.63 -4.20
CA GLY A 396 -3.95 13.15 -2.85
C GLY A 396 -4.90 14.33 -2.73
N ALA A 397 -5.26 14.63 -1.52
CA ALA A 397 -6.14 15.72 -1.15
C ALA A 397 -5.69 16.30 0.20
N ASP A 398 -6.16 17.50 0.54
CA ASP A 398 -6.02 18.06 1.87
C ASP A 398 -7.00 17.39 2.85
N ARG A 399 -7.00 17.86 4.09
CA ARG A 399 -7.87 17.36 5.15
C ARG A 399 -9.36 17.32 4.76
N LYS A 400 -9.83 18.27 3.95
CA LYS A 400 -11.22 18.38 3.48
C LYS A 400 -11.46 17.69 2.13
N VAL A 401 -10.46 17.01 1.61
CA VAL A 401 -10.49 16.46 0.25
C VAL A 401 -10.58 17.57 -0.81
N THR A 402 -9.91 18.67 -0.59
CA THR A 402 -9.66 19.67 -1.61
C THR A 402 -8.61 19.13 -2.58
N PHE A 403 -8.84 19.25 -3.88
CA PHE A 403 -7.91 18.75 -4.87
C PHE A 403 -6.54 19.41 -4.75
N VAL A 404 -5.57 18.64 -4.33
CA VAL A 404 -4.17 19.01 -4.45
C VAL A 404 -3.84 19.10 -5.94
N ARG A 405 -3.21 20.19 -6.34
CA ARG A 405 -2.72 20.32 -7.69
C ARG A 405 -1.72 19.20 -7.95
N ASN A 406 -2.09 18.29 -8.81
CA ASN A 406 -1.29 17.11 -9.06
C ASN A 406 -1.18 16.89 -10.56
N TYR A 407 0.03 16.71 -11.04
CA TYR A 407 0.30 16.43 -12.45
C TYR A 407 0.13 14.94 -12.77
N SER A 408 0.28 14.08 -11.79
CA SER A 408 0.04 12.66 -11.96
C SER A 408 -1.28 12.27 -11.37
N ARG A 409 -1.98 11.44 -12.11
CA ARG A 409 -3.06 10.62 -11.61
C ARG A 409 -2.47 9.54 -10.70
N VAL A 410 -3.32 8.60 -10.35
CA VAL A 410 -2.86 7.39 -9.68
C VAL A 410 -1.67 6.77 -10.42
N GLY A 411 -0.61 6.46 -9.70
CA GLY A 411 0.58 5.81 -10.26
C GLY A 411 0.30 4.37 -10.66
N ASN A 412 1.23 3.78 -11.38
CA ASN A 412 1.13 2.43 -11.94
C ASN A 412 1.36 1.29 -10.93
N PHE A 413 1.27 1.50 -9.62
CA PHE A 413 1.64 0.49 -8.63
C PHE A 413 0.65 0.32 -7.47
N HIS A 414 0.49 1.30 -6.58
CA HIS A 414 -0.33 1.12 -5.38
C HIS A 414 -1.77 0.78 -5.72
N HIS A 415 -2.40 1.55 -6.59
CA HIS A 415 -3.79 1.33 -6.98
C HIS A 415 -4.03 -0.05 -7.60
N PRO A 416 -3.34 -0.46 -8.68
CA PRO A 416 -3.54 -1.80 -9.24
C PRO A 416 -3.11 -2.92 -8.29
N ARG A 417 -2.07 -2.72 -7.46
CA ARG A 417 -1.67 -3.69 -6.43
C ARG A 417 -2.80 -3.93 -5.44
N HIS A 418 -3.39 -2.86 -4.92
CA HIS A 418 -4.54 -2.93 -4.02
C HIS A 418 -5.71 -3.67 -4.68
N LEU A 419 -6.10 -3.28 -5.90
CA LEU A 419 -7.20 -3.91 -6.61
C LEU A 419 -6.97 -5.41 -6.82
N MET A 420 -5.77 -5.80 -7.27
CA MET A 420 -5.45 -7.21 -7.53
C MET A 420 -5.37 -8.05 -6.25
N LEU A 421 -4.69 -7.56 -5.19
CA LEU A 421 -4.57 -8.32 -3.94
C LEU A 421 -5.93 -8.51 -3.28
N ASN A 422 -6.76 -7.48 -3.26
CA ASN A 422 -8.09 -7.57 -2.67
C ASN A 422 -9.04 -8.41 -3.52
N LEU A 423 -8.97 -8.34 -4.85
CA LEU A 423 -9.73 -9.21 -5.73
C LEU A 423 -9.43 -10.70 -5.45
N LEU A 424 -8.15 -11.06 -5.37
CA LEU A 424 -7.73 -12.44 -5.07
C LEU A 424 -8.11 -12.88 -3.65
N ALA A 425 -8.07 -11.98 -2.66
CA ALA A 425 -8.52 -12.29 -1.31
C ALA A 425 -10.03 -12.55 -1.27
N LEU A 426 -10.83 -11.72 -1.97
CA LEU A 426 -12.27 -11.91 -2.09
C LEU A 426 -12.63 -13.22 -2.80
N ASP A 427 -11.94 -13.57 -3.90
CA ASP A 427 -12.12 -14.84 -4.58
C ASP A 427 -11.90 -16.02 -3.62
N ARG A 428 -10.79 -16.03 -2.86
CA ARG A 428 -10.51 -17.08 -1.88
C ARG A 428 -11.54 -17.15 -0.75
N MET A 429 -12.01 -15.98 -0.27
CA MET A 429 -13.05 -15.91 0.76
C MET A 429 -14.39 -16.45 0.27
N ILE A 430 -14.78 -16.13 -0.95
CA ILE A 430 -16.00 -16.64 -1.59
C ILE A 430 -15.90 -18.15 -1.81
N GLU A 431 -14.77 -18.63 -2.35
CA GLU A 431 -14.51 -20.08 -2.56
C GLU A 431 -14.58 -20.88 -1.25
N ARG A 432 -14.22 -20.29 -0.12
CA ARG A 432 -14.34 -20.89 1.23
C ARG A 432 -15.69 -20.62 1.91
N GLU A 433 -16.69 -20.20 1.18
CA GLU A 433 -18.03 -19.89 1.73
C GLU A 433 -17.95 -18.96 2.96
N ASN A 434 -17.07 -17.96 2.90
CA ASN A 434 -16.84 -16.96 3.95
C ASN A 434 -16.24 -17.50 5.26
N THR A 435 -15.71 -18.72 5.28
CA THR A 435 -14.97 -19.23 6.43
C THR A 435 -13.57 -18.61 6.50
N VAL A 436 -13.06 -18.48 7.71
CA VAL A 436 -11.69 -18.01 7.96
C VAL A 436 -10.70 -18.99 7.35
N SER A 437 -9.59 -18.48 6.81
CA SER A 437 -8.52 -19.30 6.23
C SER A 437 -7.90 -20.24 7.28
N ASP A 438 -7.51 -21.44 6.84
CA ASP A 438 -6.81 -22.46 7.64
C ASP A 438 -5.29 -22.26 7.67
N THR A 439 -4.78 -21.15 7.17
CA THR A 439 -3.33 -20.86 7.10
C THR A 439 -2.61 -21.07 8.43
N PHE A 440 -3.28 -20.76 9.54
CA PHE A 440 -2.74 -20.83 10.89
C PHE A 440 -3.38 -21.96 11.75
N ALA A 441 -4.11 -22.89 11.12
CA ALA A 441 -4.74 -24.02 11.79
C ALA A 441 -3.74 -25.12 12.17
#